data_15670b95971a78a0ef6a147686cf56e1
#
_entry.id   15670b95971a78a0ef6a147686cf56e1
#
_cell.length_a   1.000
_cell.length_b   1.000
_cell.length_c   1.000
_cell.angle_alpha   90.00
_cell.angle_beta   90.00
_cell.angle_gamma   90.00
#
_symmetry.space_group_name_H-M   'P 1'
#
loop_
_entity.id
_entity.type
_entity.pdbx_description
1 polymer ?
#
loop_
_entity_poly.entity_id
_entity_poly.type
_entity_poly.pdbx_seq_one_letter_code
_entity_poly.pdbx_strand_id
1 'polypeptide(L)'
;MDEWELKLKSDNEIFLLKLGGSLLTDKNKPFSLREEVLENCLNQIIESKKSIILIHGGGSFGHPIAKKYQISEGLNDTVKDQIIGLSKTHEVMNKFNSIIINKLLDKGYPAISIQPSSIFVKDFNQIKINTIEPIEKLLELGIIPVLYGDIVLSWDSYFSILSGDQIILKLCEKIQNFKISKVIFAIEKDGIFIKDNGNEKLALKLSSNDLNNLKLAELDQKIDVTGGIKGKLETIKEIIKFNIPVQIVNGLKNKNILKALLNQSIECTNIKVPSDKRFENKLYNRKIEHIEIPLKYNVQHSKNYFDDINLLHHPLPEYELEDIDLSVDFFKKEISAPICIAAITGGHEISKAINNILANAASSENIIMSVGSQRIGLEDPSTIDSFKVVRDVAPNIPIIGNLGVGQLCDPNFNLDHFNKCIEMINADVMAIHLNALHELTQSDGNLSYKNFEEIFKEIRKNLKIPIIAKEVGSGFNKELALKLDSLGIDGFDVGGMGGTSFAAIESIRDDSSYEVYTRKIADTFREWGIPTPVSIINVRKATKKLIIATGGLRNGLDIAKAISIGANIGGFAFKFLKTAWQDYKNNTLSNTIKEIKTLKQELRSSLWLMNIDNIDKLIGNDDKRVLLGKLYQWINQ
;
A
#
# COMPACT_ATOMS: atom_id res chain seq x y z
N MET A 1 -33.81 17.53 20.62
CA MET A 1 -32.85 17.96 19.57
C MET A 1 -31.41 17.98 20.06
N ASP A 2 -31.17 17.99 21.37
CA ASP A 2 -29.85 18.27 21.94
C ASP A 2 -28.90 17.06 22.13
N GLU A 3 -29.38 15.81 22.04
CA GLU A 3 -28.52 14.61 22.14
C GLU A 3 -27.86 14.16 20.81
N TRP A 4 -28.32 14.62 19.65
CA TRP A 4 -27.80 14.25 18.35
C TRP A 4 -26.66 15.16 17.87
N GLU A 5 -26.68 16.44 18.23
CA GLU A 5 -25.60 17.40 17.87
C GLU A 5 -24.25 17.09 18.55
N LEU A 6 -24.26 16.41 19.68
CA LEU A 6 -23.07 16.01 20.43
C LEU A 6 -22.36 14.76 19.87
N LYS A 7 -23.03 13.96 19.02
CA LYS A 7 -22.45 12.73 18.42
C LYS A 7 -21.62 12.96 17.17
N LEU A 8 -21.69 14.12 16.55
CA LEU A 8 -20.96 14.47 15.30
C LEU A 8 -19.44 14.61 15.47
N LYS A 9 -18.86 14.40 16.67
CA LYS A 9 -17.45 14.79 16.93
C LYS A 9 -16.54 13.84 17.70
N SER A 10 -16.90 12.63 18.10
CA SER A 10 -16.02 11.94 19.05
C SER A 10 -15.53 10.53 18.75
N ASP A 11 -16.18 9.72 17.93
CA ASP A 11 -15.71 8.35 17.73
C ASP A 11 -15.41 8.04 16.25
N ASN A 12 -14.12 8.09 15.86
CA ASN A 12 -13.63 7.56 14.57
C ASN A 12 -13.69 6.02 14.51
N GLU A 13 -14.30 5.36 15.52
CA GLU A 13 -14.40 3.91 15.59
C GLU A 13 -15.76 3.42 15.14
N ILE A 14 -15.75 2.42 14.24
CA ILE A 14 -16.95 1.77 13.73
C ILE A 14 -16.91 0.26 13.92
N PHE A 15 -18.10 -0.36 13.89
CA PHE A 15 -18.26 -1.81 13.88
C PHE A 15 -18.88 -2.25 12.56
N LEU A 16 -18.40 -3.34 11.97
CA LEU A 16 -19.09 -4.02 10.89
C LEU A 16 -19.92 -5.17 11.49
N LEU A 17 -21.23 -5.08 11.41
CA LEU A 17 -22.13 -6.09 11.94
C LEU A 17 -22.89 -6.80 10.83
N LYS A 18 -22.72 -8.12 10.72
CA LYS A 18 -23.53 -8.94 9.82
C LYS A 18 -24.57 -9.74 10.57
N LEU A 19 -25.83 -9.54 10.20
CA LEU A 19 -26.92 -10.41 10.58
C LEU A 19 -27.06 -11.53 9.53
N GLY A 20 -26.84 -12.77 9.94
CA GLY A 20 -26.93 -13.94 9.06
C GLY A 20 -28.32 -14.11 8.46
N GLY A 21 -28.42 -14.49 7.18
CA GLY A 21 -29.73 -14.73 6.55
C GLY A 21 -30.54 -15.83 7.27
N SER A 22 -29.91 -16.90 7.73
CA SER A 22 -30.57 -17.95 8.52
C SER A 22 -31.02 -17.43 9.89
N LEU A 23 -30.26 -16.53 10.51
CA LEU A 23 -30.68 -15.90 11.78
C LEU A 23 -32.00 -15.17 11.64
N LEU A 24 -32.17 -14.38 10.57
CA LEU A 24 -33.32 -13.52 10.34
C LEU A 24 -34.52 -14.23 9.69
N THR A 25 -34.29 -15.37 9.00
CA THR A 25 -35.33 -16.03 8.18
C THR A 25 -35.36 -17.55 8.41
N ASP A 26 -36.52 -18.16 8.22
CA ASP A 26 -36.66 -19.60 8.23
C ASP A 26 -36.29 -20.16 6.83
N LYS A 27 -35.19 -20.90 6.74
CA LYS A 27 -34.69 -21.49 5.49
C LYS A 27 -35.65 -22.50 4.84
N ASN A 28 -36.57 -23.06 5.62
CA ASN A 28 -37.50 -24.06 5.13
C ASN A 28 -38.78 -23.45 4.51
N LYS A 29 -38.97 -22.15 4.69
CA LYS A 29 -40.15 -21.43 4.18
C LYS A 29 -39.71 -20.24 3.34
N PRO A 30 -39.98 -20.20 2.02
CA PRO A 30 -39.69 -19.02 1.21
C PRO A 30 -40.32 -17.74 1.78
N PHE A 31 -39.57 -16.64 1.75
CA PHE A 31 -40.02 -15.31 2.20
C PHE A 31 -40.49 -15.27 3.66
N SER A 32 -39.98 -16.12 4.51
CA SER A 32 -40.36 -16.20 5.92
C SER A 32 -39.39 -15.43 6.81
N LEU A 33 -39.81 -14.28 7.29
CA LEU A 33 -39.06 -13.46 8.24
C LEU A 33 -39.34 -13.94 9.69
N ARG A 34 -38.27 -13.99 10.52
CA ARG A 34 -38.38 -14.20 11.97
C ARG A 34 -38.47 -12.84 12.64
N GLU A 35 -39.69 -12.26 12.68
CA GLU A 35 -39.90 -10.89 13.12
C GLU A 35 -39.37 -10.59 14.51
N GLU A 36 -39.66 -11.46 15.50
CA GLU A 36 -39.19 -11.29 16.88
C GLU A 36 -37.66 -11.31 16.99
N VAL A 37 -36.98 -12.13 16.19
CA VAL A 37 -35.52 -12.18 16.14
C VAL A 37 -34.96 -10.89 15.56
N LEU A 38 -35.52 -10.42 14.44
CA LEU A 38 -35.12 -9.14 13.84
C LEU A 38 -35.32 -8.00 14.83
N GLU A 39 -36.48 -7.90 15.46
CA GLU A 39 -36.78 -6.87 16.47
C GLU A 39 -35.77 -6.87 17.63
N ASN A 40 -35.46 -8.06 18.17
CA ASN A 40 -34.47 -8.21 19.22
C ASN A 40 -33.05 -7.78 18.75
N CYS A 41 -32.63 -8.15 17.53
CA CYS A 41 -31.34 -7.73 16.99
C CYS A 41 -31.26 -6.20 16.85
N LEU A 42 -32.30 -5.57 16.28
CA LEU A 42 -32.32 -4.12 16.07
C LEU A 42 -32.36 -3.35 17.42
N ASN A 43 -33.09 -3.82 18.40
CA ASN A 43 -33.12 -3.21 19.75
C ASN A 43 -31.71 -3.22 20.37
N GLN A 44 -30.96 -4.32 20.25
CA GLN A 44 -29.60 -4.42 20.77
C GLN A 44 -28.63 -3.47 20.04
N ILE A 45 -28.79 -3.31 18.72
CA ILE A 45 -28.02 -2.36 17.92
C ILE A 45 -28.26 -0.93 18.43
N ILE A 46 -29.52 -0.55 18.59
CA ILE A 46 -29.92 0.78 19.04
C ILE A 46 -29.42 1.04 20.46
N GLU A 47 -29.59 0.08 21.40
CA GLU A 47 -29.13 0.19 22.78
C GLU A 47 -27.61 0.37 22.89
N SER A 48 -26.84 -0.16 21.94
CA SER A 48 -25.37 -0.05 21.94
C SER A 48 -24.86 1.38 21.74
N LYS A 49 -25.63 2.22 21.05
CA LYS A 49 -25.25 3.59 20.64
C LYS A 49 -23.93 3.68 19.88
N LYS A 50 -23.49 2.60 19.21
CA LYS A 50 -22.24 2.54 18.46
C LYS A 50 -22.45 2.91 16.99
N SER A 51 -21.42 3.48 16.36
CA SER A 51 -21.38 3.68 14.91
C SER A 51 -21.18 2.34 14.22
N ILE A 52 -22.10 1.97 13.32
CA ILE A 52 -22.17 0.63 12.74
C ILE A 52 -22.42 0.73 11.25
N ILE A 53 -21.79 -0.14 10.47
CA ILE A 53 -22.28 -0.54 9.16
C ILE A 53 -23.01 -1.86 9.33
N LEU A 54 -24.28 -1.88 8.96
CA LEU A 54 -25.13 -3.07 9.08
C LEU A 54 -25.16 -3.82 7.75
N ILE A 55 -24.88 -5.12 7.79
CA ILE A 55 -24.97 -6.00 6.63
C ILE A 55 -25.92 -7.14 6.93
N HIS A 56 -26.76 -7.56 5.98
CA HIS A 56 -27.58 -8.75 6.17
C HIS A 56 -27.48 -9.76 5.00
N GLY A 57 -27.72 -11.01 5.30
CA GLY A 57 -27.74 -12.09 4.30
C GLY A 57 -29.11 -12.26 3.63
N GLY A 58 -29.15 -12.93 2.49
CA GLY A 58 -30.37 -13.14 1.71
C GLY A 58 -31.40 -14.11 2.35
N GLY A 59 -30.94 -15.09 3.12
CA GLY A 59 -31.80 -16.08 3.78
C GLY A 59 -32.85 -16.69 2.85
N SER A 60 -34.08 -16.85 3.36
CA SER A 60 -35.22 -17.41 2.59
C SER A 60 -35.77 -16.47 1.51
N PHE A 61 -35.29 -15.23 1.42
CA PHE A 61 -35.70 -14.28 0.36
C PHE A 61 -34.86 -14.45 -0.90
N GLY A 62 -33.55 -14.31 -0.83
CA GLY A 62 -32.67 -14.31 -2.01
C GLY A 62 -32.31 -15.72 -2.52
N HIS A 63 -31.95 -16.66 -1.63
CA HIS A 63 -31.41 -17.96 -2.02
C HIS A 63 -32.34 -18.81 -2.91
N PRO A 64 -33.67 -18.93 -2.64
CA PRO A 64 -34.54 -19.74 -3.47
C PRO A 64 -34.64 -19.24 -4.92
N ILE A 65 -34.68 -17.91 -5.12
CA ILE A 65 -34.77 -17.31 -6.44
C ILE A 65 -33.44 -17.42 -7.17
N ALA A 66 -32.33 -17.06 -6.52
CA ALA A 66 -30.99 -17.17 -7.10
C ALA A 66 -30.69 -18.61 -7.54
N LYS A 67 -31.08 -19.61 -6.74
CA LYS A 67 -30.91 -21.04 -7.08
C LYS A 67 -31.80 -21.45 -8.24
N LYS A 68 -33.08 -21.05 -8.25
CA LYS A 68 -34.04 -21.39 -9.32
C LYS A 68 -33.54 -20.96 -10.69
N TYR A 69 -32.90 -19.79 -10.78
CA TYR A 69 -32.42 -19.20 -12.03
C TYR A 69 -30.89 -19.31 -12.21
N GLN A 70 -30.19 -20.11 -11.38
CA GLN A 70 -28.74 -20.37 -11.45
C GLN A 70 -27.88 -19.09 -11.54
N ILE A 71 -28.26 -18.05 -10.80
CA ILE A 71 -27.64 -16.72 -10.89
C ILE A 71 -26.16 -16.74 -10.46
N SER A 72 -25.76 -17.64 -9.58
CA SER A 72 -24.37 -17.76 -9.11
C SER A 72 -23.38 -18.21 -10.19
N GLU A 73 -23.86 -18.84 -11.25
CA GLU A 73 -23.06 -19.45 -12.33
C GLU A 73 -22.76 -18.46 -13.47
N GLY A 74 -23.35 -17.27 -13.43
CA GLY A 74 -23.27 -16.29 -14.51
C GLY A 74 -24.28 -16.54 -15.62
N LEU A 75 -24.11 -15.84 -16.75
CA LEU A 75 -25.02 -15.97 -17.89
C LEU A 75 -24.91 -17.37 -18.52
N ASN A 76 -26.07 -18.02 -18.66
CA ASN A 76 -26.19 -19.33 -19.27
C ASN A 76 -27.45 -19.38 -20.15
N ASP A 77 -27.27 -19.40 -21.46
CA ASP A 77 -28.35 -19.34 -22.45
C ASP A 77 -29.31 -20.54 -22.36
N THR A 78 -28.93 -21.62 -21.67
CA THR A 78 -29.81 -22.80 -21.47
C THR A 78 -30.81 -22.60 -20.33
N VAL A 79 -30.63 -21.61 -19.48
CA VAL A 79 -31.51 -21.31 -18.35
C VAL A 79 -32.62 -20.35 -18.79
N LYS A 80 -33.83 -20.89 -18.89
CA LYS A 80 -34.99 -20.09 -19.31
C LYS A 80 -35.24 -18.91 -18.35
N ASP A 81 -35.49 -17.74 -18.92
CA ASP A 81 -35.84 -16.51 -18.17
C ASP A 81 -34.80 -16.07 -17.14
N GLN A 82 -33.51 -16.42 -17.33
CA GLN A 82 -32.44 -16.15 -16.35
C GLN A 82 -32.29 -14.65 -16.06
N ILE A 83 -32.37 -13.78 -17.07
CA ILE A 83 -32.30 -12.30 -16.90
C ILE A 83 -33.46 -11.77 -16.05
N ILE A 84 -34.66 -12.32 -16.23
CA ILE A 84 -35.79 -12.00 -15.35
C ILE A 84 -35.53 -12.53 -13.93
N GLY A 85 -34.93 -13.71 -13.81
CA GLY A 85 -34.49 -14.28 -12.54
C GLY A 85 -33.47 -13.40 -11.81
N LEU A 86 -32.52 -12.83 -12.53
CA LEU A 86 -31.55 -11.85 -12.00
C LEU A 86 -32.27 -10.65 -11.39
N SER A 87 -33.16 -10.02 -12.14
CA SER A 87 -33.94 -8.85 -11.67
C SER A 87 -34.83 -9.20 -10.47
N LYS A 88 -35.45 -10.37 -10.47
CA LYS A 88 -36.26 -10.86 -9.33
C LYS A 88 -35.42 -11.11 -8.09
N THR A 89 -34.19 -11.63 -8.24
CA THR A 89 -33.27 -11.83 -7.11
C THR A 89 -32.93 -10.50 -6.44
N HIS A 90 -32.60 -9.50 -7.24
CA HIS A 90 -32.34 -8.15 -6.76
C HIS A 90 -33.55 -7.52 -6.07
N GLU A 91 -34.72 -7.61 -6.70
CA GLU A 91 -35.96 -7.01 -6.19
C GLU A 91 -36.39 -7.58 -4.82
N VAL A 92 -36.30 -8.88 -4.62
CA VAL A 92 -36.66 -9.47 -3.32
C VAL A 92 -35.66 -9.12 -2.21
N MET A 93 -34.40 -8.90 -2.56
CA MET A 93 -33.39 -8.45 -1.62
C MET A 93 -33.63 -6.99 -1.21
N ASN A 94 -34.00 -6.13 -2.14
CA ASN A 94 -34.42 -4.75 -1.89
C ASN A 94 -35.64 -4.70 -0.95
N LYS A 95 -36.65 -5.52 -1.19
CA LYS A 95 -37.83 -5.62 -0.30
C LYS A 95 -37.42 -6.03 1.11
N PHE A 96 -36.58 -7.04 1.25
CA PHE A 96 -36.12 -7.50 2.55
C PHE A 96 -35.32 -6.40 3.29
N ASN A 97 -34.42 -5.73 2.59
CA ASN A 97 -33.67 -4.59 3.14
C ASN A 97 -34.58 -3.45 3.59
N SER A 98 -35.62 -3.13 2.80
CA SER A 98 -36.61 -2.08 3.15
C SER A 98 -37.34 -2.38 4.46
N ILE A 99 -37.64 -3.65 4.74
CA ILE A 99 -38.26 -4.04 6.03
C ILE A 99 -37.32 -3.69 7.20
N ILE A 100 -36.02 -3.99 7.07
CA ILE A 100 -35.04 -3.72 8.12
C ILE A 100 -34.89 -2.21 8.36
N ILE A 101 -34.80 -1.43 7.27
CA ILE A 101 -34.69 0.03 7.35
C ILE A 101 -35.94 0.65 7.98
N ASN A 102 -37.13 0.27 7.53
CA ASN A 102 -38.38 0.79 8.10
C ASN A 102 -38.46 0.54 9.61
N LYS A 103 -38.11 -0.68 10.05
CA LYS A 103 -38.06 -0.99 11.49
C LYS A 103 -37.06 -0.15 12.28
N LEU A 104 -35.92 0.23 11.71
CA LEU A 104 -34.97 1.16 12.34
C LEU A 104 -35.55 2.58 12.40
N LEU A 105 -36.16 3.05 11.31
CA LEU A 105 -36.78 4.38 11.23
C LEU A 105 -37.98 4.50 12.16
N ASP A 106 -38.85 3.48 12.28
CA ASP A 106 -39.98 3.42 13.21
C ASP A 106 -39.54 3.55 14.68
N LYS A 107 -38.30 3.13 14.97
CA LYS A 107 -37.65 3.27 16.29
C LYS A 107 -36.86 4.60 16.44
N GLY A 108 -36.98 5.51 15.49
CA GLY A 108 -36.29 6.80 15.50
C GLY A 108 -34.79 6.73 15.20
N TYR A 109 -34.28 5.62 14.63
CA TYR A 109 -32.88 5.46 14.32
C TYR A 109 -32.61 5.65 12.83
N PRO A 110 -31.79 6.66 12.42
CA PRO A 110 -31.58 6.96 11.01
C PRO A 110 -30.78 5.85 10.34
N ALA A 111 -31.31 5.30 9.26
CA ALA A 111 -30.69 4.27 8.45
C ALA A 111 -30.96 4.50 6.97
N ILE A 112 -29.97 4.27 6.12
CA ILE A 112 -30.08 4.42 4.66
C ILE A 112 -29.56 3.16 3.97
N SER A 113 -30.30 2.71 2.94
CA SER A 113 -29.91 1.62 2.07
C SER A 113 -28.74 2.05 1.17
N ILE A 114 -27.68 1.24 1.17
CA ILE A 114 -26.65 1.27 0.12
C ILE A 114 -26.82 0.03 -0.72
N GLN A 115 -27.24 0.22 -1.97
CA GLN A 115 -27.45 -0.88 -2.90
C GLN A 115 -26.12 -1.46 -3.38
N PRO A 116 -25.77 -2.72 -3.03
CA PRO A 116 -24.46 -3.28 -3.36
C PRO A 116 -24.20 -3.38 -4.86
N SER A 117 -25.20 -3.76 -5.67
CA SER A 117 -25.09 -3.85 -7.12
C SER A 117 -24.76 -2.53 -7.84
N SER A 118 -24.90 -1.38 -7.14
CA SER A 118 -24.55 -0.06 -7.68
C SER A 118 -23.11 0.35 -7.41
N ILE A 119 -22.49 -0.19 -6.35
CA ILE A 119 -21.15 0.23 -5.93
C ILE A 119 -20.11 -0.89 -6.06
N PHE A 120 -20.54 -2.15 -6.22
CA PHE A 120 -19.64 -3.28 -6.44
C PHE A 120 -19.71 -3.77 -7.87
N VAL A 121 -18.57 -4.21 -8.39
CA VAL A 121 -18.42 -4.91 -9.67
C VAL A 121 -17.48 -6.09 -9.50
N LYS A 122 -17.70 -7.17 -10.25
CA LYS A 122 -16.79 -8.29 -10.32
C LYS A 122 -15.94 -8.19 -11.59
N ASP A 123 -14.64 -8.27 -11.44
CA ASP A 123 -13.68 -8.26 -12.53
C ASP A 123 -12.86 -9.55 -12.43
N PHE A 124 -13.11 -10.47 -13.36
CA PHE A 124 -12.70 -11.87 -13.26
C PHE A 124 -13.10 -12.45 -11.88
N ASN A 125 -12.19 -12.99 -11.14
CA ASN A 125 -12.48 -13.56 -9.81
C ASN A 125 -12.39 -12.55 -8.65
N GLN A 126 -12.25 -11.22 -8.94
CA GLN A 126 -12.07 -10.20 -7.93
C GLN A 126 -13.30 -9.30 -7.81
N ILE A 127 -13.83 -9.18 -6.59
CA ILE A 127 -14.84 -8.15 -6.27
C ILE A 127 -14.09 -6.82 -6.08
N LYS A 128 -14.57 -5.77 -6.77
CA LYS A 128 -14.09 -4.39 -6.62
C LYS A 128 -15.23 -3.52 -6.09
N ILE A 129 -14.89 -2.53 -5.29
CA ILE A 129 -15.81 -1.47 -4.89
C ILE A 129 -15.40 -0.20 -5.65
N ASN A 130 -16.34 0.41 -6.33
CA ASN A 130 -16.09 1.58 -7.17
C ASN A 130 -16.04 2.88 -6.36
N THR A 131 -16.83 2.95 -5.30
CA THR A 131 -16.90 4.13 -4.42
C THR A 131 -17.25 3.71 -2.98
N ILE A 132 -16.57 4.29 -2.00
CA ILE A 132 -16.80 4.09 -0.57
C ILE A 132 -17.35 5.35 0.09
N GLU A 133 -17.16 6.51 -0.54
CA GLU A 133 -17.47 7.83 -0.02
C GLU A 133 -18.92 7.98 0.47
N PRO A 134 -19.95 7.44 -0.23
CA PRO A 134 -21.33 7.51 0.28
C PRO A 134 -21.50 6.83 1.64
N ILE A 135 -20.83 5.69 1.86
CA ILE A 135 -20.88 4.96 3.14
C ILE A 135 -20.22 5.79 4.24
N GLU A 136 -19.03 6.34 3.97
CA GLU A 136 -18.29 7.16 4.95
C GLU A 136 -19.04 8.45 5.27
N LYS A 137 -19.68 9.09 4.31
CA LYS A 137 -20.51 10.29 4.53
C LYS A 137 -21.74 10.01 5.39
N LEU A 138 -22.38 8.86 5.24
CA LEU A 138 -23.48 8.46 6.12
C LEU A 138 -23.00 8.27 7.56
N LEU A 139 -21.84 7.64 7.76
CA LEU A 139 -21.25 7.47 9.09
C LEU A 139 -20.90 8.82 9.75
N GLU A 140 -20.37 9.79 8.98
CA GLU A 140 -20.11 11.15 9.48
C GLU A 140 -21.40 11.85 9.97
N LEU A 141 -22.52 11.56 9.33
CA LEU A 141 -23.86 12.07 9.72
C LEU A 141 -24.51 11.28 10.85
N GLY A 142 -23.86 10.22 11.36
CA GLY A 142 -24.45 9.34 12.37
C GLY A 142 -25.58 8.45 11.83
N ILE A 143 -25.67 8.26 10.53
CA ILE A 143 -26.67 7.42 9.85
C ILE A 143 -26.08 6.02 9.68
N ILE A 144 -26.87 4.97 9.95
CA ILE A 144 -26.47 3.59 9.72
C ILE A 144 -26.55 3.26 8.22
N PRO A 145 -25.40 3.00 7.52
CA PRO A 145 -25.44 2.42 6.20
C PRO A 145 -25.88 0.95 6.29
N VAL A 146 -26.90 0.55 5.52
CA VAL A 146 -27.39 -0.84 5.49
C VAL A 146 -27.13 -1.44 4.12
N LEU A 147 -26.30 -2.49 4.10
CA LEU A 147 -25.97 -3.26 2.88
C LEU A 147 -26.53 -4.70 3.01
N TYR A 148 -26.60 -5.41 1.91
CA TYR A 148 -27.18 -6.76 1.87
C TYR A 148 -26.55 -7.62 0.78
N GLY A 149 -26.64 -8.94 0.92
CA GLY A 149 -26.28 -9.84 -0.16
C GLY A 149 -27.15 -9.58 -1.40
N ASP A 150 -26.53 -9.38 -2.54
CA ASP A 150 -27.22 -8.93 -3.77
C ASP A 150 -26.62 -9.63 -5.00
N ILE A 151 -27.11 -9.31 -6.17
CA ILE A 151 -26.44 -9.60 -7.44
C ILE A 151 -25.24 -8.67 -7.61
N VAL A 152 -24.29 -9.06 -8.44
CA VAL A 152 -23.18 -8.19 -8.88
C VAL A 152 -22.97 -8.38 -10.37
N LEU A 153 -22.75 -7.26 -11.09
CA LEU A 153 -22.37 -7.31 -12.50
C LEU A 153 -20.91 -7.75 -12.63
N SER A 154 -20.62 -8.55 -13.66
CA SER A 154 -19.33 -9.17 -13.87
C SER A 154 -18.86 -9.00 -15.31
N TRP A 155 -17.58 -8.68 -15.49
CA TRP A 155 -16.99 -8.50 -16.83
C TRP A 155 -16.77 -9.83 -17.58
N ASP A 156 -16.55 -10.93 -16.84
CA ASP A 156 -16.26 -12.24 -17.41
C ASP A 156 -17.53 -13.13 -17.53
N SER A 157 -18.42 -13.07 -16.56
CA SER A 157 -19.62 -13.94 -16.47
C SER A 157 -20.93 -13.17 -16.55
N TYR A 158 -20.89 -11.89 -16.90
CA TYR A 158 -21.98 -10.91 -16.96
C TYR A 158 -22.59 -10.56 -15.61
N PHE A 159 -22.81 -11.52 -14.74
CA PHE A 159 -23.32 -11.35 -13.39
C PHE A 159 -22.95 -12.52 -12.47
N SER A 160 -23.09 -12.31 -11.18
CA SER A 160 -22.91 -13.32 -10.14
C SER A 160 -23.66 -12.91 -8.87
N ILE A 161 -23.50 -13.68 -7.80
CA ILE A 161 -24.00 -13.34 -6.45
C ILE A 161 -22.88 -12.68 -5.65
N LEU A 162 -23.18 -11.58 -5.00
CA LEU A 162 -22.34 -10.91 -4.02
C LEU A 162 -22.83 -11.24 -2.62
N SER A 163 -22.07 -12.00 -1.87
CA SER A 163 -22.43 -12.38 -0.51
C SER A 163 -22.14 -11.27 0.50
N GLY A 164 -22.89 -11.21 1.60
CA GLY A 164 -22.59 -10.27 2.68
C GLY A 164 -21.22 -10.48 3.32
N ASP A 165 -20.62 -11.66 3.24
CA ASP A 165 -19.26 -11.93 3.71
C ASP A 165 -18.24 -11.24 2.80
N GLN A 166 -18.41 -11.30 1.49
CA GLN A 166 -17.58 -10.60 0.50
C GLN A 166 -17.72 -9.06 0.62
N ILE A 167 -18.92 -8.56 0.90
CA ILE A 167 -19.16 -7.14 1.17
C ILE A 167 -18.30 -6.70 2.36
N ILE A 168 -18.38 -7.40 3.49
CA ILE A 168 -17.57 -7.09 4.68
C ILE A 168 -16.08 -7.10 4.38
N LEU A 169 -15.58 -8.11 3.68
CA LEU A 169 -14.17 -8.18 3.32
C LEU A 169 -13.73 -6.94 2.53
N LYS A 170 -14.54 -6.51 1.57
CA LYS A 170 -14.21 -5.32 0.76
C LYS A 170 -14.37 -4.01 1.53
N LEU A 171 -15.28 -3.92 2.48
CA LEU A 171 -15.38 -2.79 3.40
C LEU A 171 -14.14 -2.73 4.31
N CYS A 172 -13.67 -3.86 4.85
CA CYS A 172 -12.43 -3.93 5.62
C CYS A 172 -11.20 -3.50 4.81
N GLU A 173 -11.19 -3.77 3.49
CA GLU A 173 -10.11 -3.37 2.58
C GLU A 173 -10.15 -1.86 2.25
N LYS A 174 -11.34 -1.26 2.16
CA LYS A 174 -11.54 0.05 1.53
C LYS A 174 -11.87 1.21 2.46
N ILE A 175 -12.47 0.95 3.62
CA ILE A 175 -12.74 2.00 4.62
C ILE A 175 -11.42 2.49 5.19
N GLN A 176 -11.21 3.81 5.13
CA GLN A 176 -9.96 4.44 5.54
C GLN A 176 -10.16 5.63 6.50
N ASN A 177 -11.30 6.31 6.40
CA ASN A 177 -11.61 7.47 7.25
C ASN A 177 -12.14 7.07 8.64
N PHE A 178 -12.38 5.77 8.87
CA PHE A 178 -12.86 5.22 10.14
C PHE A 178 -12.04 4.01 10.54
N LYS A 179 -11.75 3.89 11.82
CA LYS A 179 -11.12 2.70 12.40
C LYS A 179 -12.16 1.61 12.62
N ILE A 180 -12.03 0.48 11.94
CA ILE A 180 -12.88 -0.68 12.18
C ILE A 180 -12.42 -1.37 13.47
N SER A 181 -13.17 -1.19 14.54
CA SER A 181 -12.86 -1.80 15.85
C SER A 181 -13.01 -3.31 15.85
N LYS A 182 -14.01 -3.81 15.13
CA LYS A 182 -14.32 -5.25 15.09
C LYS A 182 -15.29 -5.57 13.96
N VAL A 183 -15.17 -6.78 13.40
CA VAL A 183 -16.22 -7.42 12.58
C VAL A 183 -16.99 -8.41 13.46
N ILE A 184 -18.32 -8.31 13.46
CA ILE A 184 -19.22 -9.19 14.23
C ILE A 184 -20.13 -9.94 13.26
N PHE A 185 -20.06 -11.29 13.28
CA PHE A 185 -20.98 -12.14 12.58
C PHE A 185 -22.02 -12.69 13.57
N ALA A 186 -23.27 -12.23 13.51
CA ALA A 186 -24.37 -12.77 14.28
C ALA A 186 -25.03 -13.91 13.49
N ILE A 187 -24.99 -15.11 14.06
CA ILE A 187 -25.51 -16.36 13.46
C ILE A 187 -26.43 -17.10 14.46
N GLU A 188 -27.02 -18.23 14.06
CA GLU A 188 -27.90 -19.04 14.93
C GLU A 188 -27.14 -19.91 15.96
N LYS A 189 -25.83 -20.07 15.82
CA LYS A 189 -24.97 -20.90 16.69
C LYS A 189 -24.08 -20.04 17.59
N ASP A 190 -23.60 -20.58 18.69
CA ASP A 190 -22.75 -19.88 19.65
C ASP A 190 -21.37 -19.49 19.10
N GLY A 191 -20.98 -20.06 17.96
CA GLY A 191 -19.72 -19.81 17.28
C GLY A 191 -19.32 -20.99 16.37
N ILE A 192 -18.03 -21.22 16.24
CA ILE A 192 -17.45 -22.31 15.49
C ILE A 192 -17.26 -23.52 16.42
N PHE A 193 -17.78 -24.68 16.01
CA PHE A 193 -17.59 -25.95 16.72
C PHE A 193 -16.50 -26.76 16.03
N ILE A 194 -15.58 -27.31 16.83
CA ILE A 194 -14.47 -28.15 16.39
C ILE A 194 -14.59 -29.54 16.99
N LYS A 195 -14.08 -30.58 16.30
CA LYS A 195 -13.95 -31.93 16.84
C LYS A 195 -12.71 -32.01 17.73
N ASP A 196 -12.93 -32.28 19.01
CA ASP A 196 -11.87 -32.54 19.99
C ASP A 196 -12.14 -33.94 20.59
N ASN A 197 -11.26 -34.91 20.28
CA ASN A 197 -11.38 -36.31 20.74
C ASN A 197 -12.76 -36.96 20.50
N GLY A 198 -13.38 -36.63 19.36
CA GLY A 198 -14.69 -37.16 18.99
C GLY A 198 -15.91 -36.39 19.51
N ASN A 199 -15.71 -35.41 20.40
CA ASN A 199 -16.77 -34.54 20.92
C ASN A 199 -16.75 -33.16 20.22
N GLU A 200 -17.94 -32.59 20.06
CA GLU A 200 -18.07 -31.19 19.56
C GLU A 200 -17.80 -30.19 20.69
N LYS A 201 -16.91 -29.26 20.46
CA LYS A 201 -16.55 -28.22 21.41
C LYS A 201 -16.57 -26.86 20.73
N LEU A 202 -17.14 -25.86 21.42
CA LEU A 202 -17.08 -24.47 20.97
C LEU A 202 -15.64 -23.93 21.03
N ALA A 203 -15.13 -23.46 19.89
CA ALA A 203 -13.83 -22.81 19.83
C ALA A 203 -13.95 -21.37 20.33
N LEU A 204 -13.64 -21.13 21.60
CA LEU A 204 -13.77 -19.80 22.23
C LEU A 204 -12.76 -18.80 21.69
N LYS A 205 -11.55 -19.25 21.34
CA LYS A 205 -10.47 -18.43 20.80
C LYS A 205 -9.79 -19.18 19.68
N LEU A 206 -9.59 -18.50 18.55
CA LEU A 206 -8.86 -19.01 17.39
C LEU A 206 -7.80 -17.99 16.98
N SER A 207 -6.63 -18.50 16.61
CA SER A 207 -5.57 -17.74 15.97
C SER A 207 -5.60 -17.95 14.45
N SER A 208 -4.82 -17.19 13.69
CA SER A 208 -4.64 -17.39 12.24
C SER A 208 -4.11 -18.79 11.90
N ASN A 209 -3.22 -19.35 12.73
CA ASN A 209 -2.69 -20.70 12.55
C ASN A 209 -3.75 -21.77 12.80
N ASP A 210 -4.61 -21.55 13.80
CA ASP A 210 -5.72 -22.48 14.08
C ASP A 210 -6.68 -22.55 12.90
N LEU A 211 -6.99 -21.42 12.26
CA LEU A 211 -7.89 -21.36 11.10
C LEU A 211 -7.40 -22.16 9.90
N ASN A 212 -6.09 -22.32 9.72
CA ASN A 212 -5.52 -23.11 8.63
C ASN A 212 -5.62 -24.63 8.87
N ASN A 213 -5.64 -25.04 10.12
CA ASN A 213 -5.60 -26.45 10.54
C ASN A 213 -6.94 -26.97 11.10
N LEU A 214 -8.03 -26.17 11.03
CA LEU A 214 -9.32 -26.51 11.63
C LEU A 214 -9.94 -27.77 11.00
N LYS A 215 -10.11 -28.82 11.83
CA LYS A 215 -11.02 -29.94 11.56
C LYS A 215 -12.41 -29.54 12.07
N LEU A 216 -13.29 -29.06 11.17
CA LEU A 216 -14.66 -28.70 11.52
C LEU A 216 -15.45 -29.92 11.98
N ALA A 217 -16.32 -29.73 12.98
CA ALA A 217 -17.10 -30.82 13.58
C ALA A 217 -18.12 -31.41 12.62
N GLU A 218 -18.72 -30.60 11.73
CA GLU A 218 -19.57 -31.06 10.63
C GLU A 218 -19.46 -30.14 9.42
N LEU A 219 -19.28 -30.76 8.26
CA LEU A 219 -19.67 -30.20 6.98
C LEU A 219 -21.16 -30.45 6.83
N ASP A 220 -22.01 -29.54 7.26
CA ASP A 220 -23.43 -29.56 6.90
C ASP A 220 -23.50 -29.49 5.36
N GLN A 221 -23.69 -30.61 4.72
CA GLN A 221 -23.77 -30.80 3.25
C GLN A 221 -25.08 -30.22 2.67
N LYS A 222 -25.86 -29.45 3.43
CA LYS A 222 -26.99 -28.70 2.88
C LYS A 222 -26.48 -27.51 2.08
N ILE A 223 -26.65 -27.63 0.78
CA ILE A 223 -26.28 -26.72 -0.30
C ILE A 223 -26.61 -25.27 0.10
N ASP A 224 -25.59 -24.53 0.54
CA ASP A 224 -25.65 -23.08 0.69
C ASP A 224 -24.99 -22.46 -0.55
N VAL A 225 -25.74 -21.67 -1.32
CA VAL A 225 -25.29 -21.01 -2.57
C VAL A 225 -24.08 -20.10 -2.33
N THR A 226 -23.79 -19.75 -1.08
CA THR A 226 -22.70 -18.84 -0.67
C THR A 226 -21.52 -19.54 0.05
N GLY A 227 -21.44 -20.88 0.00
CA GLY A 227 -20.30 -21.64 0.55
C GLY A 227 -20.37 -21.96 2.05
N GLY A 228 -21.45 -21.61 2.75
CA GLY A 228 -21.69 -21.97 4.15
C GLY A 228 -20.60 -21.50 5.13
N ILE A 229 -20.30 -22.33 6.16
CA ILE A 229 -19.30 -21.99 7.18
C ILE A 229 -17.86 -21.99 6.63
N LYS A 230 -17.59 -22.81 5.60
CA LYS A 230 -16.27 -22.87 4.96
C LYS A 230 -15.95 -21.56 4.23
N GLY A 231 -16.89 -21.06 3.41
CA GLY A 231 -16.73 -19.76 2.72
C GLY A 231 -16.57 -18.58 3.70
N LYS A 232 -17.29 -18.63 4.84
CA LYS A 232 -17.15 -17.65 5.92
C LYS A 232 -15.75 -17.70 6.54
N LEU A 233 -15.18 -18.89 6.79
CA LEU A 233 -13.84 -19.03 7.35
C LEU A 233 -12.76 -18.50 6.41
N GLU A 234 -12.88 -18.76 5.10
CA GLU A 234 -11.96 -18.17 4.12
C GLU A 234 -12.05 -16.64 4.12
N THR A 235 -13.25 -16.07 4.17
CA THR A 235 -13.43 -14.61 4.31
C THR A 235 -12.80 -14.08 5.60
N ILE A 236 -12.98 -14.77 6.72
CA ILE A 236 -12.39 -14.37 8.00
C ILE A 236 -10.86 -14.41 7.95
N LYS A 237 -10.25 -15.40 7.30
CA LYS A 237 -8.79 -15.47 7.09
C LYS A 237 -8.27 -14.23 6.35
N GLU A 238 -9.00 -13.75 5.38
CA GLU A 238 -8.62 -12.53 4.67
C GLU A 238 -8.84 -11.27 5.54
N ILE A 239 -9.94 -11.19 6.31
CA ILE A 239 -10.23 -10.04 7.18
C ILE A 239 -9.15 -9.86 8.25
N ILE A 240 -8.68 -10.94 8.88
CA ILE A 240 -7.64 -10.83 9.92
C ILE A 240 -6.28 -10.36 9.39
N LYS A 241 -6.03 -10.45 8.07
CA LYS A 241 -4.84 -9.86 7.44
C LYS A 241 -4.84 -8.33 7.50
N PHE A 242 -6.02 -7.70 7.63
CA PHE A 242 -6.16 -6.26 7.85
C PHE A 242 -6.05 -5.85 9.31
N ASN A 243 -5.62 -6.75 10.19
CA ASN A 243 -5.48 -6.52 11.63
C ASN A 243 -6.80 -6.19 12.34
N ILE A 244 -7.94 -6.65 11.79
CA ILE A 244 -9.27 -6.42 12.34
C ILE A 244 -9.73 -7.69 13.08
N PRO A 245 -10.03 -7.61 14.40
CA PRO A 245 -10.54 -8.75 15.16
C PRO A 245 -11.93 -9.14 14.70
N VAL A 246 -12.20 -10.45 14.67
CA VAL A 246 -13.49 -11.00 14.26
C VAL A 246 -14.14 -11.74 15.42
N GLN A 247 -15.44 -11.55 15.57
CA GLN A 247 -16.26 -12.22 16.60
C GLN A 247 -17.49 -12.88 15.96
N ILE A 248 -17.73 -14.16 16.29
CA ILE A 248 -18.91 -14.90 15.82
C ILE A 248 -19.80 -15.16 17.03
N VAL A 249 -21.01 -14.61 17.01
CA VAL A 249 -21.93 -14.61 18.15
C VAL A 249 -23.27 -15.23 17.81
N ASN A 250 -23.94 -15.82 18.82
CA ASN A 250 -25.31 -16.28 18.68
C ASN A 250 -26.29 -15.10 18.77
N GLY A 251 -26.87 -14.72 17.63
CA GLY A 251 -27.84 -13.62 17.55
C GLY A 251 -29.23 -13.95 18.10
N LEU A 252 -29.54 -15.24 18.37
CA LEU A 252 -30.79 -15.66 19.01
C LEU A 252 -30.77 -15.39 20.53
N LYS A 253 -29.58 -15.39 21.13
CA LYS A 253 -29.42 -15.15 22.57
C LYS A 253 -29.56 -13.65 22.89
N ASN A 254 -30.38 -13.35 23.87
CA ASN A 254 -30.61 -11.97 24.33
C ASN A 254 -29.29 -11.31 24.76
N LYS A 255 -29.10 -10.03 24.39
CA LYS A 255 -27.95 -9.18 24.71
C LYS A 255 -26.59 -9.63 24.14
N ASN A 256 -26.49 -10.68 23.31
CA ASN A 256 -25.21 -11.10 22.77
C ASN A 256 -24.65 -10.09 21.76
N ILE A 257 -25.49 -9.54 20.88
CA ILE A 257 -25.08 -8.51 19.93
C ILE A 257 -24.68 -7.23 20.69
N LEU A 258 -25.47 -6.82 21.67
CA LEU A 258 -25.19 -5.66 22.51
C LEU A 258 -23.83 -5.80 23.23
N LYS A 259 -23.63 -6.92 23.92
CA LYS A 259 -22.37 -7.20 24.62
C LYS A 259 -21.17 -7.23 23.67
N ALA A 260 -21.33 -7.79 22.45
CA ALA A 260 -20.28 -7.80 21.44
C ALA A 260 -19.90 -6.37 21.01
N LEU A 261 -20.88 -5.50 20.78
CA LEU A 261 -20.69 -4.09 20.42
C LEU A 261 -20.06 -3.28 21.56
N LEU A 262 -20.39 -3.62 22.81
CA LEU A 262 -19.84 -2.98 24.01
C LEU A 262 -18.52 -3.59 24.51
N ASN A 263 -17.95 -4.56 23.79
CA ASN A 263 -16.74 -5.29 24.18
C ASN A 263 -16.84 -6.02 25.53
N GLN A 264 -18.06 -6.42 25.91
CA GLN A 264 -18.30 -7.18 27.13
C GLN A 264 -18.10 -8.70 26.90
N SER A 265 -17.87 -9.44 27.98
CA SER A 265 -17.64 -10.90 27.90
C SER A 265 -18.91 -11.64 27.50
N ILE A 266 -18.77 -12.52 26.50
CA ILE A 266 -19.80 -13.44 26.04
C ILE A 266 -19.17 -14.79 25.65
N GLU A 267 -19.93 -15.86 25.75
CA GLU A 267 -19.53 -17.15 25.23
C GLU A 267 -19.73 -17.17 23.70
N CYS A 268 -18.64 -17.10 22.96
CA CYS A 268 -18.65 -17.01 21.50
C CYS A 268 -17.28 -17.34 20.93
N THR A 269 -17.14 -17.45 19.62
CA THR A 269 -15.83 -17.58 18.98
C THR A 269 -15.21 -16.20 18.74
N ASN A 270 -14.06 -15.97 19.38
CA ASN A 270 -13.23 -14.79 19.16
C ASN A 270 -12.02 -15.19 18.30
N ILE A 271 -11.88 -14.57 17.14
CA ILE A 271 -10.73 -14.75 16.28
C ILE A 271 -9.85 -13.54 16.51
N LYS A 272 -8.74 -13.80 17.23
CA LYS A 272 -7.75 -12.77 17.53
C LYS A 272 -6.83 -12.61 16.35
N VAL A 273 -6.50 -11.39 16.08
CA VAL A 273 -5.34 -11.06 15.28
C VAL A 273 -4.09 -11.59 15.99
N PRO A 274 -3.12 -12.15 15.30
CA PRO A 274 -1.90 -12.60 15.92
C PRO A 274 -1.28 -11.46 16.73
N SER A 275 -1.11 -11.67 18.03
CA SER A 275 -0.27 -10.79 18.86
C SER A 275 1.20 -11.10 18.57
N ASP A 276 1.63 -10.93 17.34
CA ASP A 276 3.02 -10.93 17.00
C ASP A 276 3.56 -9.59 17.50
N LYS A 277 4.50 -9.59 18.45
CA LYS A 277 5.18 -8.37 18.95
C LYS A 277 5.74 -7.51 17.82
N ARG A 278 5.93 -8.09 16.62
CA ARG A 278 6.28 -7.41 15.37
C ARG A 278 5.23 -6.43 14.87
N PHE A 279 3.93 -6.64 15.17
CA PHE A 279 2.85 -5.73 14.75
C PHE A 279 2.63 -4.54 15.71
N GLU A 280 3.21 -4.57 16.90
CA GLU A 280 3.19 -3.41 17.82
C GLU A 280 4.30 -2.39 17.51
N ASN A 281 5.24 -2.73 16.62
CA ASN A 281 6.33 -1.85 16.27
C ASN A 281 5.89 -0.84 15.21
N LYS A 282 5.74 0.44 15.59
CA LYS A 282 5.39 1.56 14.69
C LYS A 282 6.28 1.63 13.44
N LEU A 283 7.56 1.32 13.58
CA LEU A 283 8.52 1.28 12.48
C LEU A 283 8.19 0.20 11.44
N TYR A 284 7.70 -0.94 11.88
CA TYR A 284 7.33 -2.07 11.03
C TYR A 284 6.10 -1.73 10.17
N ASN A 285 5.04 -1.19 10.77
CA ASN A 285 3.84 -0.75 10.07
C ASN A 285 4.14 0.37 9.06
N ARG A 286 4.97 1.34 9.44
CA ARG A 286 5.42 2.42 8.56
C ARG A 286 6.10 1.89 7.28
N LYS A 287 6.90 0.82 7.38
CA LYS A 287 7.58 0.23 6.20
C LYS A 287 6.61 -0.40 5.20
N ILE A 288 5.51 -0.99 5.68
CA ILE A 288 4.44 -1.52 4.82
C ILE A 288 3.69 -0.36 4.15
N GLU A 289 3.30 0.65 4.91
CA GLU A 289 2.58 1.83 4.41
C GLU A 289 3.38 2.59 3.35
N HIS A 290 4.71 2.71 3.51
CA HIS A 290 5.60 3.30 2.50
C HIS A 290 5.68 2.51 1.18
N ILE A 291 5.30 1.22 1.18
CA ILE A 291 5.13 0.40 -0.02
C ILE A 291 3.72 0.56 -0.59
N GLU A 292 2.69 0.43 0.26
CA GLU A 292 1.30 0.33 -0.19
C GLU A 292 0.69 1.67 -0.61
N ILE A 293 0.96 2.75 0.15
CA ILE A 293 0.40 4.07 -0.15
C ILE A 293 0.77 4.56 -1.55
N PRO A 294 2.05 4.54 -1.98
CA PRO A 294 2.38 4.93 -3.35
C PRO A 294 1.75 4.06 -4.44
N LEU A 295 1.46 2.79 -4.14
CA LEU A 295 0.81 1.88 -5.08
C LEU A 295 -0.71 2.10 -5.19
N LYS A 296 -1.34 2.64 -4.12
CA LYS A 296 -2.79 2.85 -4.03
C LYS A 296 -3.22 4.28 -4.36
N TYR A 297 -2.39 5.27 -4.03
CA TYR A 297 -2.72 6.69 -4.11
C TYR A 297 -1.76 7.45 -5.02
N ASN A 298 -2.24 8.55 -5.58
CA ASN A 298 -1.37 9.48 -6.30
C ASN A 298 -0.63 10.37 -5.30
N VAL A 299 0.58 9.96 -4.94
CA VAL A 299 1.51 10.69 -4.08
C VAL A 299 2.67 11.30 -4.85
N GLN A 300 2.55 11.41 -6.17
CA GLN A 300 3.56 12.06 -7.01
C GLN A 300 3.40 13.58 -6.94
N HIS A 301 4.51 14.31 -7.06
CA HIS A 301 4.46 15.75 -7.27
C HIS A 301 3.69 16.09 -8.55
N SER A 302 2.96 17.20 -8.53
CA SER A 302 2.14 17.63 -9.65
C SER A 302 2.95 18.15 -10.85
N LYS A 303 4.23 18.50 -10.65
CA LYS A 303 5.12 19.09 -11.65
C LYS A 303 6.37 18.25 -11.84
N ASN A 304 6.71 18.05 -13.11
CA ASN A 304 7.96 17.42 -13.50
C ASN A 304 8.68 18.33 -14.51
N TYR A 305 9.82 18.87 -14.09
CA TYR A 305 10.59 19.86 -14.87
C TYR A 305 11.49 19.21 -15.93
N PHE A 306 11.52 17.89 -16.10
CA PHE A 306 12.18 17.25 -17.24
C PHE A 306 11.47 17.55 -18.58
N ASP A 307 10.19 17.96 -18.54
CA ASP A 307 9.46 18.41 -19.73
C ASP A 307 10.01 19.73 -20.31
N ASP A 308 10.69 20.53 -19.48
CA ASP A 308 11.34 21.79 -19.89
C ASP A 308 12.75 21.56 -20.50
N ILE A 309 13.22 20.32 -20.66
CA ILE A 309 14.50 20.00 -21.30
C ILE A 309 14.20 19.37 -22.66
N ASN A 310 14.64 20.03 -23.72
CA ASN A 310 14.58 19.49 -25.08
C ASN A 310 15.99 19.08 -25.55
N LEU A 311 16.13 17.82 -25.94
CA LEU A 311 17.34 17.32 -26.57
C LEU A 311 17.32 17.64 -28.06
N LEU A 312 18.47 18.00 -28.62
CA LEU A 312 18.58 18.41 -30.02
C LEU A 312 18.66 17.20 -30.91
N HIS A 313 17.69 17.08 -31.81
CA HIS A 313 17.61 16.00 -32.78
C HIS A 313 18.67 16.14 -33.90
N HIS A 314 19.33 15.04 -34.25
CA HIS A 314 20.21 14.93 -35.40
C HIS A 314 19.55 14.01 -36.47
N PRO A 315 19.08 14.57 -37.60
CA PRO A 315 18.28 13.82 -38.58
C PRO A 315 19.04 12.80 -39.40
N LEU A 316 20.38 12.77 -39.32
CA LEU A 316 21.24 11.82 -40.03
C LEU A 316 22.29 11.25 -39.07
N PRO A 317 21.91 10.29 -38.18
CA PRO A 317 22.88 9.63 -37.32
C PRO A 317 23.98 8.90 -38.11
N GLU A 318 25.23 8.98 -37.63
CA GLU A 318 26.42 8.39 -38.26
C GLU A 318 26.79 7.04 -37.63
N TYR A 319 26.10 6.60 -36.61
CA TYR A 319 26.32 5.36 -35.87
C TYR A 319 25.18 4.38 -36.11
N GLU A 320 25.46 3.08 -36.10
CA GLU A 320 24.43 2.07 -35.99
C GLU A 320 23.85 2.11 -34.55
N LEU A 321 22.55 1.79 -34.40
CA LEU A 321 21.88 1.84 -33.10
C LEU A 321 22.51 0.89 -32.07
N GLU A 322 22.99 -0.26 -32.54
CA GLU A 322 23.61 -1.33 -31.76
C GLU A 322 25.00 -0.94 -31.25
N ASP A 323 25.72 -0.04 -31.93
CA ASP A 323 27.07 0.40 -31.59
C ASP A 323 27.06 1.45 -30.45
N ILE A 324 25.91 1.96 -30.05
CA ILE A 324 25.80 2.92 -28.96
C ILE A 324 26.14 2.24 -27.63
N ASP A 325 27.23 2.68 -27.02
CA ASP A 325 27.69 2.18 -25.72
C ASP A 325 27.01 2.92 -24.55
N LEU A 326 26.30 2.15 -23.72
CA LEU A 326 25.65 2.66 -22.51
C LEU A 326 26.47 2.36 -21.25
N SER A 327 27.60 1.64 -21.34
CA SER A 327 28.40 1.27 -20.17
C SER A 327 28.97 2.50 -19.47
N VAL A 328 29.08 2.47 -18.16
CA VAL A 328 29.67 3.51 -17.34
C VAL A 328 30.39 2.92 -16.13
N ASP A 329 31.42 3.61 -15.65
CA ASP A 329 32.08 3.27 -14.39
C ASP A 329 31.30 3.82 -13.19
N PHE A 330 31.09 2.96 -12.19
CA PHE A 330 30.51 3.33 -10.91
C PHE A 330 31.45 2.91 -9.78
N PHE A 331 32.26 3.84 -9.30
CA PHE A 331 33.26 3.58 -8.25
C PHE A 331 34.15 2.35 -8.55
N LYS A 332 34.72 2.30 -9.74
CA LYS A 332 35.58 1.22 -10.26
C LYS A 332 34.86 -0.12 -10.57
N LYS A 333 33.56 -0.11 -10.66
CA LYS A 333 32.76 -1.23 -11.18
C LYS A 333 32.06 -0.80 -12.45
N GLU A 334 32.27 -1.52 -13.53
CA GLU A 334 31.57 -1.29 -14.78
C GLU A 334 30.14 -1.83 -14.71
N ILE A 335 29.18 -0.99 -15.10
CA ILE A 335 27.78 -1.33 -15.25
C ILE A 335 27.34 -1.15 -16.70
N SER A 336 26.37 -1.95 -17.13
CA SER A 336 25.95 -2.01 -18.55
C SER A 336 25.14 -0.80 -19.03
N ALA A 337 24.64 0.01 -18.11
CA ALA A 337 23.89 1.25 -18.40
C ALA A 337 23.81 2.13 -17.14
N PRO A 338 23.71 3.46 -17.29
CA PRO A 338 23.63 4.42 -16.18
C PRO A 338 22.27 4.39 -15.50
N ILE A 339 21.88 3.24 -14.97
CA ILE A 339 20.58 3.01 -14.33
C ILE A 339 20.79 2.51 -12.90
N CYS A 340 20.07 3.12 -11.96
CA CYS A 340 20.04 2.72 -10.55
C CYS A 340 18.61 2.40 -10.10
N ILE A 341 18.41 1.23 -9.51
CA ILE A 341 17.25 0.98 -8.66
C ILE A 341 17.47 1.74 -7.36
N ALA A 342 16.78 2.86 -7.19
CA ALA A 342 16.91 3.73 -6.02
C ALA A 342 16.37 3.05 -4.75
N ALA A 343 16.78 3.57 -3.59
CA ALA A 343 16.36 3.08 -2.29
C ALA A 343 14.82 3.06 -2.14
N ILE A 344 14.23 1.89 -1.87
CA ILE A 344 12.79 1.70 -1.76
C ILE A 344 12.42 1.23 -0.35
N THR A 345 12.83 0.03 0.04
CA THR A 345 12.31 -0.65 1.24
C THR A 345 13.35 -1.55 1.93
N GLY A 346 12.97 -2.04 3.12
CA GLY A 346 13.69 -3.01 3.94
C GLY A 346 13.03 -3.14 5.30
N GLY A 347 13.32 -4.21 6.04
CA GLY A 347 12.85 -4.41 7.41
C GLY A 347 11.54 -5.18 7.55
N HIS A 348 11.05 -5.85 6.50
CA HIS A 348 9.80 -6.62 6.53
C HIS A 348 9.87 -7.82 5.58
N GLU A 349 9.06 -8.87 5.78
CA GLU A 349 9.01 -10.04 4.88
C GLU A 349 8.61 -9.66 3.44
N ILE A 350 7.63 -8.77 3.27
CA ILE A 350 7.26 -8.24 1.94
C ILE A 350 8.44 -7.47 1.33
N SER A 351 9.17 -6.70 2.15
CA SER A 351 10.36 -5.98 1.70
C SER A 351 11.46 -6.94 1.26
N LYS A 352 11.63 -8.09 1.95
CA LYS A 352 12.56 -9.15 1.56
C LYS A 352 12.21 -9.70 0.18
N ALA A 353 10.93 -10.00 -0.07
CA ALA A 353 10.47 -10.50 -1.36
C ALA A 353 10.68 -9.46 -2.49
N ILE A 354 10.34 -8.20 -2.24
CA ILE A 354 10.54 -7.11 -3.21
C ILE A 354 12.03 -6.91 -3.49
N ASN A 355 12.87 -6.84 -2.45
CA ASN A 355 14.31 -6.68 -2.60
C ASN A 355 14.95 -7.86 -3.35
N ASN A 356 14.47 -9.09 -3.14
CA ASN A 356 14.90 -10.26 -3.90
C ASN A 356 14.59 -10.11 -5.39
N ILE A 357 13.37 -9.71 -5.75
CA ILE A 357 12.95 -9.48 -7.14
C ILE A 357 13.82 -8.40 -7.80
N LEU A 358 13.97 -7.25 -7.12
CA LEU A 358 14.76 -6.13 -7.62
C LEU A 358 16.23 -6.48 -7.81
N ALA A 359 16.82 -7.19 -6.86
CA ALA A 359 18.22 -7.59 -6.91
C ALA A 359 18.49 -8.62 -8.03
N ASN A 360 17.61 -9.61 -8.22
CA ASN A 360 17.70 -10.54 -9.34
C ASN A 360 17.62 -9.81 -10.69
N ALA A 361 16.68 -8.89 -10.85
CA ALA A 361 16.54 -8.10 -12.07
C ALA A 361 17.75 -7.19 -12.30
N ALA A 362 18.25 -6.51 -11.25
CA ALA A 362 19.46 -5.69 -11.33
C ALA A 362 20.70 -6.52 -11.71
N SER A 363 20.84 -7.72 -11.13
CA SER A 363 21.93 -8.65 -11.42
C SER A 363 21.89 -9.14 -12.87
N SER A 364 20.71 -9.52 -13.37
CA SER A 364 20.56 -10.00 -14.75
C SER A 364 20.89 -8.94 -15.80
N GLU A 365 20.71 -7.68 -15.45
CA GLU A 365 20.92 -6.54 -16.34
C GLU A 365 22.18 -5.73 -16.01
N ASN A 366 22.99 -6.15 -15.05
CA ASN A 366 24.21 -5.49 -14.57
C ASN A 366 24.05 -3.99 -14.34
N ILE A 367 23.13 -3.61 -13.46
CA ILE A 367 22.85 -2.22 -13.05
C ILE A 367 23.00 -2.04 -11.54
N ILE A 368 22.98 -0.79 -11.06
CA ILE A 368 23.12 -0.45 -9.65
C ILE A 368 21.82 -0.74 -8.88
N MET A 369 21.95 -1.20 -7.62
CA MET A 369 20.83 -1.26 -6.67
C MET A 369 21.17 -0.59 -5.36
N SER A 370 20.22 0.20 -4.81
CA SER A 370 20.26 0.77 -3.48
C SER A 370 19.20 0.14 -2.59
N VAL A 371 19.52 -0.09 -1.31
CA VAL A 371 18.55 -0.60 -0.32
C VAL A 371 17.86 0.54 0.42
N GLY A 372 16.69 0.28 0.99
CA GLY A 372 16.01 1.20 1.91
C GLY A 372 16.82 1.44 3.18
N SER A 373 16.42 2.43 4.01
CA SER A 373 17.13 2.75 5.26
C SER A 373 17.32 1.51 6.13
N GLN A 374 18.58 1.24 6.51
CA GLN A 374 19.01 0.07 7.30
C GLN A 374 18.83 0.27 8.82
N ARG A 375 18.29 1.42 9.26
CA ARG A 375 18.02 1.73 10.67
C ARG A 375 17.34 0.57 11.38
N ILE A 376 16.26 0.03 10.81
CA ILE A 376 15.50 -1.05 11.44
C ILE A 376 16.33 -2.35 11.62
N GLY A 377 17.29 -2.62 10.74
CA GLY A 377 18.20 -3.75 10.87
C GLY A 377 19.20 -3.61 12.03
N LEU A 378 19.50 -2.36 12.45
CA LEU A 378 20.28 -2.08 13.64
C LEU A 378 19.44 -2.24 14.92
N GLU A 379 18.17 -1.83 14.89
CA GLU A 379 17.24 -1.88 16.03
C GLU A 379 16.65 -3.29 16.25
N ASP A 380 16.37 -4.02 15.18
CA ASP A 380 15.82 -5.39 15.21
C ASP A 380 16.61 -6.32 14.26
N PRO A 381 17.55 -7.11 14.80
CA PRO A 381 18.34 -8.05 14.00
C PRO A 381 17.53 -9.08 13.21
N SER A 382 16.28 -9.37 13.59
CA SER A 382 15.41 -10.31 12.87
C SER A 382 15.03 -9.81 11.47
N THR A 383 15.20 -8.51 11.20
CA THR A 383 14.88 -7.85 9.93
C THR A 383 16.06 -7.80 8.94
N ILE A 384 17.26 -8.16 9.37
CA ILE A 384 18.51 -8.11 8.58
C ILE A 384 18.37 -8.87 7.25
N ASP A 385 17.73 -10.03 7.26
CA ASP A 385 17.53 -10.86 6.07
C ASP A 385 16.82 -10.12 4.93
N SER A 386 15.98 -9.13 5.25
CA SER A 386 15.29 -8.32 4.25
C SER A 386 16.22 -7.40 3.45
N PHE A 387 17.41 -7.12 3.97
CA PHE A 387 18.48 -6.37 3.33
C PHE A 387 19.53 -7.30 2.74
N LYS A 388 19.99 -8.29 3.52
CA LYS A 388 21.03 -9.23 3.13
C LYS A 388 20.72 -9.99 1.85
N VAL A 389 19.45 -10.32 1.61
CA VAL A 389 18.99 -11.01 0.39
C VAL A 389 19.48 -10.33 -0.88
N VAL A 390 19.69 -9.00 -0.89
CA VAL A 390 20.16 -8.27 -2.07
C VAL A 390 21.55 -8.73 -2.49
N ARG A 391 22.49 -8.85 -1.54
CA ARG A 391 23.85 -9.33 -1.83
C ARG A 391 23.87 -10.82 -2.11
N ASP A 392 23.02 -11.60 -1.42
CA ASP A 392 22.96 -13.06 -1.60
C ASP A 392 22.59 -13.45 -3.03
N VAL A 393 21.66 -12.69 -3.69
CA VAL A 393 21.19 -12.97 -5.06
C VAL A 393 21.91 -12.15 -6.13
N ALA A 394 22.56 -11.05 -5.78
CA ALA A 394 23.27 -10.15 -6.69
C ALA A 394 24.72 -9.89 -6.21
N PRO A 395 25.60 -10.90 -6.21
CA PRO A 395 26.93 -10.79 -5.61
C PRO A 395 27.85 -9.81 -6.33
N ASN A 396 27.66 -9.56 -7.63
CA ASN A 396 28.64 -8.87 -8.49
C ASN A 396 28.29 -7.41 -8.80
N ILE A 397 27.02 -7.00 -8.69
CA ILE A 397 26.60 -5.63 -8.99
C ILE A 397 26.98 -4.65 -7.88
N PRO A 398 27.10 -3.33 -8.18
CA PRO A 398 27.23 -2.31 -7.15
C PRO A 398 25.97 -2.23 -6.28
N ILE A 399 26.15 -2.34 -4.95
CA ILE A 399 25.07 -2.20 -3.97
C ILE A 399 25.35 -1.00 -3.08
N ILE A 400 24.38 -0.10 -2.98
CA ILE A 400 24.43 1.10 -2.15
C ILE A 400 23.66 0.83 -0.85
N GLY A 401 24.38 0.87 0.29
CA GLY A 401 23.78 0.87 1.63
C GLY A 401 23.18 2.25 1.96
N ASN A 402 22.35 2.33 3.00
CA ASN A 402 21.57 3.54 3.26
C ASN A 402 21.28 3.76 4.74
N LEU A 403 21.70 4.92 5.26
CA LEU A 403 21.46 5.32 6.65
C LEU A 403 21.11 6.81 6.71
N GLY A 404 20.21 7.19 7.63
CA GLY A 404 19.75 8.58 7.73
C GLY A 404 20.68 9.46 8.56
N VAL A 405 20.76 10.75 8.22
CA VAL A 405 21.50 11.75 9.00
C VAL A 405 20.98 11.85 10.44
N GLY A 406 19.67 11.68 10.66
CA GLY A 406 19.08 11.70 12.00
C GLY A 406 19.61 10.58 12.90
N GLN A 407 19.94 9.39 12.34
CA GLN A 407 20.58 8.31 13.09
C GLN A 407 22.05 8.59 13.36
N LEU A 408 22.77 9.18 12.40
CA LEU A 408 24.18 9.58 12.62
C LEU A 408 24.32 10.58 13.76
N CYS A 409 23.37 11.52 13.87
CA CYS A 409 23.37 12.56 14.89
C CYS A 409 22.73 12.12 16.23
N ASP A 410 22.28 10.88 16.36
CA ASP A 410 21.80 10.32 17.63
C ASP A 410 22.96 10.17 18.60
N PRO A 411 22.86 10.62 19.87
CA PRO A 411 23.93 10.48 20.87
C PRO A 411 24.38 9.05 21.13
N ASN A 412 23.53 8.06 20.88
CA ASN A 412 23.85 6.63 21.06
C ASN A 412 24.46 6.01 19.81
N PHE A 413 24.55 6.74 18.70
CA PHE A 413 25.16 6.25 17.47
C PHE A 413 26.69 6.24 17.60
N ASN A 414 27.30 5.20 17.06
CA ASN A 414 28.76 5.08 16.99
C ASN A 414 29.18 4.47 15.64
N LEU A 415 30.49 4.44 15.40
CA LEU A 415 31.06 3.95 14.15
C LEU A 415 30.75 2.46 13.87
N ASP A 416 30.57 1.65 14.94
CA ASP A 416 30.21 0.24 14.78
C ASP A 416 28.83 0.05 14.16
N HIS A 417 27.88 0.95 14.42
CA HIS A 417 26.58 0.93 13.78
C HIS A 417 26.68 1.18 12.27
N PHE A 418 27.56 2.10 11.86
CA PHE A 418 27.82 2.35 10.44
C PHE A 418 28.48 1.14 9.76
N ASN A 419 29.48 0.52 10.42
CA ASN A 419 30.12 -0.70 9.95
C ASN A 419 29.14 -1.86 9.81
N LYS A 420 28.23 -2.06 10.78
CA LYS A 420 27.17 -3.07 10.69
C LYS A 420 26.27 -2.86 9.47
N CYS A 421 25.95 -1.62 9.09
CA CYS A 421 25.20 -1.36 7.86
C CYS A 421 25.99 -1.78 6.61
N ILE A 422 27.30 -1.53 6.57
CA ILE A 422 28.17 -1.98 5.48
C ILE A 422 28.19 -3.51 5.40
N GLU A 423 28.46 -4.17 6.51
CA GLU A 423 28.59 -5.62 6.61
C GLU A 423 27.25 -6.34 6.29
N MET A 424 26.12 -5.77 6.71
CA MET A 424 24.78 -6.34 6.52
C MET A 424 24.49 -6.75 5.08
N ILE A 425 25.01 -5.99 4.12
CA ILE A 425 24.79 -6.20 2.68
C ILE A 425 26.10 -6.28 1.90
N ASN A 426 27.25 -6.28 2.56
CA ASN A 426 28.55 -6.11 1.92
C ASN A 426 28.51 -4.93 0.92
N ALA A 427 28.19 -3.73 1.41
CA ALA A 427 27.97 -2.57 0.59
C ALA A 427 29.21 -2.13 -0.15
N ASP A 428 29.07 -1.71 -1.40
CA ASP A 428 30.14 -1.08 -2.21
C ASP A 428 30.24 0.42 -1.97
N VAL A 429 29.11 1.05 -1.65
CA VAL A 429 28.94 2.47 -1.39
C VAL A 429 27.93 2.67 -0.25
N MET A 430 28.10 3.68 0.56
CA MET A 430 27.12 4.06 1.58
C MET A 430 26.46 5.38 1.24
N ALA A 431 25.12 5.43 1.25
CA ALA A 431 24.35 6.65 1.16
C ALA A 431 24.00 7.18 2.57
N ILE A 432 24.29 8.45 2.82
CA ILE A 432 23.75 9.17 3.97
C ILE A 432 22.57 10.01 3.47
N HIS A 433 21.34 9.61 3.85
CA HIS A 433 20.18 10.35 3.40
C HIS A 433 19.85 11.52 4.32
N LEU A 434 19.60 12.66 3.66
CA LEU A 434 19.18 13.93 4.25
C LEU A 434 17.67 14.05 3.98
N ASN A 435 16.86 14.06 5.02
CA ASN A 435 15.42 13.92 4.89
C ASN A 435 14.63 14.85 5.81
N ALA A 436 15.08 16.12 5.93
CA ALA A 436 14.52 17.08 6.87
C ALA A 436 12.99 17.24 6.75
N LEU A 437 12.46 17.34 5.54
CA LEU A 437 11.01 17.44 5.32
C LEU A 437 10.29 16.16 5.75
N HIS A 438 10.86 14.99 5.42
CA HIS A 438 10.27 13.71 5.79
C HIS A 438 10.24 13.54 7.32
N GLU A 439 11.34 13.85 8.02
CA GLU A 439 11.40 13.83 9.49
C GLU A 439 10.41 14.83 10.12
N LEU A 440 10.27 16.04 9.54
CA LEU A 440 9.32 17.07 10.01
C LEU A 440 7.86 16.59 9.94
N THR A 441 7.56 15.75 8.96
CA THR A 441 6.22 15.25 8.72
C THR A 441 5.92 13.89 9.39
N GLN A 442 6.86 13.35 10.16
CA GLN A 442 6.71 12.13 10.97
C GLN A 442 6.44 12.47 12.44
N SER A 443 5.62 11.66 13.09
CA SER A 443 5.29 11.82 14.52
C SER A 443 6.48 11.59 15.46
N ASP A 444 7.47 10.81 15.02
CA ASP A 444 8.68 10.40 15.75
C ASP A 444 9.97 10.84 15.02
N GLY A 445 9.87 11.85 14.16
CA GLY A 445 10.99 12.34 13.36
C GLY A 445 12.09 13.00 14.20
N ASN A 446 13.34 12.73 13.85
CA ASN A 446 14.49 13.37 14.48
C ASN A 446 14.81 14.72 13.78
N LEU A 447 14.51 15.82 14.44
CA LEU A 447 14.71 17.17 13.92
C LEU A 447 16.07 17.80 14.32
N SER A 448 16.98 17.04 14.93
CA SER A 448 18.30 17.55 15.33
C SER A 448 19.40 16.95 14.48
N TYR A 449 20.08 17.83 13.72
CA TYR A 449 21.24 17.48 12.87
C TYR A 449 22.52 18.15 13.35
N LYS A 450 22.57 18.48 14.65
CA LYS A 450 23.75 19.08 15.27
C LYS A 450 24.93 18.13 15.21
N ASN A 451 26.13 18.67 15.08
CA ASN A 451 27.41 17.96 15.06
C ASN A 451 27.60 17.00 13.86
N PHE A 452 26.77 17.11 12.80
CA PHE A 452 26.91 16.29 11.59
C PHE A 452 28.33 16.36 11.01
N GLU A 453 28.93 17.55 10.96
CA GLU A 453 30.26 17.72 10.37
C GLU A 453 31.36 16.97 11.13
N GLU A 454 31.34 17.05 12.47
CA GLU A 454 32.31 16.35 13.31
C GLU A 454 32.15 14.82 13.16
N ILE A 455 30.91 14.35 13.20
CA ILE A 455 30.60 12.92 13.05
C ILE A 455 31.03 12.44 11.66
N PHE A 456 30.74 13.21 10.61
CA PHE A 456 31.10 12.86 9.25
C PHE A 456 32.63 12.81 9.06
N LYS A 457 33.37 13.77 9.62
CA LYS A 457 34.85 13.78 9.61
C LYS A 457 35.41 12.54 10.31
N GLU A 458 34.81 12.11 11.43
CA GLU A 458 35.21 10.90 12.13
C GLU A 458 34.96 9.64 11.27
N ILE A 459 33.78 9.53 10.63
CA ILE A 459 33.46 8.45 9.69
C ILE A 459 34.49 8.41 8.55
N ARG A 460 34.79 9.54 7.91
CA ARG A 460 35.76 9.61 6.80
C ARG A 460 37.18 9.25 7.21
N LYS A 461 37.58 9.57 8.42
CA LYS A 461 38.92 9.20 8.95
C LYS A 461 39.08 7.69 9.09
N ASN A 462 38.00 6.99 9.46
CA ASN A 462 38.06 5.57 9.80
C ASN A 462 37.63 4.63 8.67
N LEU A 463 36.83 5.13 7.69
CA LEU A 463 36.26 4.31 6.63
C LEU A 463 36.73 4.76 5.25
N LYS A 464 37.10 3.77 4.42
CA LYS A 464 37.57 3.99 3.03
C LYS A 464 36.48 3.75 1.98
N ILE A 465 35.31 3.24 2.37
CA ILE A 465 34.19 3.03 1.45
C ILE A 465 33.73 4.36 0.87
N PRO A 466 33.37 4.46 -0.42
CA PRO A 466 32.74 5.66 -0.97
C PRO A 466 31.44 6.00 -0.22
N ILE A 467 31.25 7.29 0.07
CA ILE A 467 30.05 7.81 0.74
C ILE A 467 29.38 8.85 -0.14
N ILE A 468 28.08 8.67 -0.40
CA ILE A 468 27.28 9.66 -1.15
C ILE A 468 26.25 10.33 -0.24
N ALA A 469 26.02 11.62 -0.48
CA ALA A 469 24.91 12.33 0.13
C ALA A 469 23.65 12.12 -0.71
N LYS A 470 22.53 11.77 -0.06
CA LYS A 470 21.27 11.50 -0.73
C LYS A 470 20.16 12.38 -0.15
N GLU A 471 19.36 12.99 -1.01
CA GLU A 471 18.09 13.58 -0.63
C GLU A 471 16.93 12.65 -1.00
N VAL A 472 15.72 12.87 -0.45
CA VAL A 472 14.61 11.90 -0.55
C VAL A 472 13.31 12.48 -1.14
N GLY A 473 13.38 13.62 -1.81
CA GLY A 473 12.23 14.21 -2.52
C GLY A 473 12.24 15.75 -2.57
N SER A 474 13.20 16.40 -1.90
CA SER A 474 13.27 17.87 -1.82
C SER A 474 14.53 18.50 -2.44
N GLY A 475 15.50 17.69 -2.88
CA GLY A 475 16.66 18.12 -3.68
C GLY A 475 17.72 18.95 -2.95
N PHE A 476 18.83 19.21 -3.65
CA PHE A 476 19.97 19.96 -3.14
C PHE A 476 20.02 21.38 -3.67
N ASN A 477 20.33 22.34 -2.79
CA ASN A 477 20.81 23.64 -3.20
C ASN A 477 22.34 23.62 -3.40
N LYS A 478 22.87 24.64 -4.08
CA LYS A 478 24.31 24.76 -4.39
C LYS A 478 25.15 24.93 -3.13
N GLU A 479 24.68 25.67 -2.15
CA GLU A 479 25.40 25.96 -0.90
C GLU A 479 25.70 24.66 -0.12
N LEU A 480 24.67 23.83 0.10
CA LEU A 480 24.85 22.55 0.79
C LEU A 480 25.72 21.60 -0.02
N ALA A 481 25.59 21.59 -1.36
CA ALA A 481 26.43 20.77 -2.21
C ALA A 481 27.92 21.14 -2.09
N LEU A 482 28.28 22.43 -2.11
CA LEU A 482 29.63 22.92 -1.88
C LEU A 482 30.16 22.51 -0.50
N LYS A 483 29.33 22.66 0.54
CA LYS A 483 29.68 22.28 1.91
C LYS A 483 30.00 20.79 2.02
N LEU A 484 29.14 19.93 1.49
CA LEU A 484 29.33 18.47 1.51
C LEU A 484 30.53 18.04 0.66
N ASP A 485 30.76 18.69 -0.49
CA ASP A 485 31.94 18.46 -1.33
C ASP A 485 33.23 18.76 -0.57
N SER A 486 33.28 19.88 0.17
CA SER A 486 34.43 20.27 1.00
C SER A 486 34.67 19.33 2.20
N LEU A 487 33.61 18.66 2.70
CA LEU A 487 33.72 17.67 3.75
C LEU A 487 34.23 16.30 3.25
N GLY A 488 34.35 16.13 1.93
CA GLY A 488 34.88 14.90 1.33
C GLY A 488 33.83 13.83 1.01
N ILE A 489 32.59 14.22 0.70
CA ILE A 489 31.59 13.31 0.14
C ILE A 489 32.07 12.85 -1.27
N ASP A 490 31.79 11.60 -1.66
CA ASP A 490 32.28 11.05 -2.93
C ASP A 490 31.28 11.18 -4.08
N GLY A 491 30.03 11.51 -3.80
CA GLY A 491 28.98 11.69 -4.79
C GLY A 491 27.66 12.15 -4.19
N PHE A 492 26.67 12.34 -5.06
CA PHE A 492 25.34 12.83 -4.68
C PHE A 492 24.24 12.01 -5.35
N ASP A 493 23.20 11.67 -4.59
CA ASP A 493 21.92 11.22 -5.12
C ASP A 493 20.91 12.35 -4.86
N VAL A 494 20.52 13.07 -5.91
CA VAL A 494 19.88 14.39 -5.73
C VAL A 494 18.48 14.35 -5.14
N GLY A 495 17.76 13.24 -5.27
CA GLY A 495 16.44 13.06 -4.65
C GLY A 495 15.53 14.27 -4.75
N GLY A 496 15.43 14.88 -5.96
CA GLY A 496 14.74 16.16 -6.13
C GLY A 496 13.22 16.07 -6.21
N MET A 497 12.56 17.22 -6.16
CA MET A 497 11.12 17.34 -6.39
C MET A 497 10.77 16.99 -7.84
N GLY A 498 9.73 16.16 -8.05
CA GLY A 498 9.26 15.73 -9.37
C GLY A 498 8.77 14.27 -9.42
N GLY A 499 9.07 13.49 -8.38
CA GLY A 499 8.61 12.10 -8.22
C GLY A 499 7.68 11.94 -7.02
N THR A 500 7.89 10.88 -6.24
CA THR A 500 7.11 10.60 -5.03
C THR A 500 7.38 11.63 -3.93
N SER A 501 6.34 12.25 -3.40
CA SER A 501 6.40 13.13 -2.23
C SER A 501 6.21 12.32 -0.95
N PHE A 502 7.24 12.26 -0.09
CA PHE A 502 7.09 11.61 1.21
C PHE A 502 6.14 12.39 2.13
N ALA A 503 6.07 13.72 2.02
CA ALA A 503 5.07 14.52 2.73
C ALA A 503 3.64 14.09 2.32
N ALA A 504 3.40 13.82 1.02
CA ALA A 504 2.11 13.30 0.57
C ALA A 504 1.81 11.89 1.12
N ILE A 505 2.83 11.03 1.25
CA ILE A 505 2.66 9.71 1.90
C ILE A 505 2.26 9.90 3.37
N GLU A 506 3.01 10.75 4.11
CA GLU A 506 2.76 10.99 5.53
C GLU A 506 1.40 11.66 5.78
N SER A 507 0.89 12.50 4.86
CA SER A 507 -0.46 13.07 4.98
C SER A 507 -1.59 12.04 4.87
N ILE A 508 -1.33 10.91 4.18
CA ILE A 508 -2.29 9.82 3.96
C ILE A 508 -2.18 8.73 5.03
N ARG A 509 -1.01 8.60 5.69
CA ARG A 509 -0.78 7.57 6.70
C ARG A 509 -1.77 7.69 7.85
N ASP A 510 -2.33 6.53 8.25
CA ASP A 510 -3.22 6.44 9.41
C ASP A 510 -2.40 6.10 10.68
N ASP A 511 -1.73 7.10 11.22
CA ASP A 511 -1.04 6.99 12.50
C ASP A 511 -1.83 7.73 13.57
N SER A 512 -2.46 7.00 14.48
CA SER A 512 -3.25 7.55 15.60
C SER A 512 -2.41 8.42 16.56
N SER A 513 -1.09 8.39 16.45
CA SER A 513 -0.18 9.26 17.20
C SER A 513 0.07 10.60 16.51
N TYR A 514 -0.44 10.81 15.29
CA TYR A 514 -0.36 12.11 14.63
C TYR A 514 -1.24 13.13 15.35
N GLU A 515 -0.63 14.19 15.84
CA GLU A 515 -1.37 15.39 16.15
C GLU A 515 -1.99 15.96 14.87
N VAL A 516 -3.16 16.59 14.98
CA VAL A 516 -3.90 17.16 13.84
C VAL A 516 -3.01 18.09 12.99
N TYR A 517 -2.04 18.77 13.60
CA TYR A 517 -1.13 19.65 12.86
C TYR A 517 -0.11 18.88 12.00
N THR A 518 0.36 17.70 12.38
CA THR A 518 1.40 16.99 11.62
C THR A 518 0.88 16.61 10.24
N ARG A 519 -0.35 16.12 10.15
CA ARG A 519 -1.01 15.88 8.85
C ARG A 519 -1.20 17.14 8.04
N LYS A 520 -1.62 18.24 8.67
CA LYS A 520 -1.79 19.54 8.01
C LYS A 520 -0.47 20.10 7.49
N ILE A 521 0.61 19.94 8.26
CA ILE A 521 1.97 20.30 7.84
C ILE A 521 2.38 19.44 6.63
N ALA A 522 2.20 18.12 6.70
CA ALA A 522 2.53 17.21 5.61
C ALA A 522 1.79 17.57 4.30
N ASP A 523 0.51 17.89 4.40
CA ASP A 523 -0.28 18.32 3.24
C ASP A 523 0.16 19.71 2.71
N THR A 524 0.46 20.66 3.60
CA THR A 524 0.95 21.99 3.22
C THR A 524 2.28 21.91 2.46
N PHE A 525 3.20 21.03 2.88
CA PHE A 525 4.51 20.88 2.27
C PHE A 525 4.59 19.78 1.20
N ARG A 526 3.46 19.28 0.73
CA ARG A 526 3.38 18.23 -0.28
C ARG A 526 4.19 18.53 -1.54
N GLU A 527 4.17 19.78 -2.00
CA GLU A 527 4.85 20.23 -3.23
C GLU A 527 6.15 21.03 -2.92
N TRP A 528 6.71 20.86 -1.72
CA TRP A 528 7.93 21.54 -1.32
C TRP A 528 9.17 20.84 -1.84
N GLY A 529 10.10 21.62 -2.40
CA GLY A 529 11.42 21.13 -2.79
C GLY A 529 12.03 21.89 -3.97
N ILE A 530 13.28 21.51 -4.26
CA ILE A 530 14.03 21.96 -5.44
C ILE A 530 13.77 20.92 -6.54
N PRO A 531 13.31 21.34 -7.73
CA PRO A 531 13.12 20.42 -8.85
C PRO A 531 14.36 19.60 -9.16
N THR A 532 14.18 18.31 -9.51
CA THR A 532 15.30 17.40 -9.81
C THR A 532 16.28 17.97 -10.84
N PRO A 533 15.86 18.53 -12.00
CA PRO A 533 16.82 19.13 -12.94
C PRO A 533 17.60 20.31 -12.35
N VAL A 534 16.95 21.15 -11.54
CA VAL A 534 17.60 22.27 -10.85
C VAL A 534 18.63 21.77 -9.85
N SER A 535 18.26 20.73 -9.09
CA SER A 535 19.16 20.10 -8.11
C SER A 535 20.39 19.48 -8.78
N ILE A 536 20.24 18.79 -9.93
CA ILE A 536 21.38 18.28 -10.72
C ILE A 536 22.32 19.42 -11.11
N ILE A 537 21.78 20.51 -11.68
CA ILE A 537 22.58 21.67 -12.12
C ILE A 537 23.28 22.34 -10.92
N ASN A 538 22.60 22.49 -9.77
CA ASN A 538 23.18 23.03 -8.56
C ASN A 538 24.38 22.23 -8.07
N VAL A 539 24.21 20.89 -8.01
CA VAL A 539 25.27 19.97 -7.58
C VAL A 539 26.42 19.96 -8.60
N ARG A 540 26.13 19.92 -9.91
CA ARG A 540 27.17 19.94 -10.96
C ARG A 540 27.96 21.25 -10.94
N LYS A 541 27.34 22.40 -10.65
CA LYS A 541 28.03 23.67 -10.45
C LYS A 541 28.91 23.70 -9.18
N ALA A 542 28.64 22.81 -8.23
CA ALA A 542 29.41 22.73 -6.98
C ALA A 542 30.57 21.70 -7.06
N THR A 543 30.43 20.63 -7.83
CA THR A 543 31.40 19.54 -7.85
C THR A 543 31.47 18.81 -9.21
N LYS A 544 32.60 18.13 -9.44
CA LYS A 544 32.78 17.18 -10.57
C LYS A 544 32.53 15.73 -10.19
N LYS A 545 32.14 15.45 -8.94
CA LYS A 545 31.90 14.11 -8.43
C LYS A 545 30.64 13.48 -9.07
N LEU A 546 30.44 12.19 -8.80
CA LEU A 546 29.32 11.40 -9.32
C LEU A 546 27.97 11.97 -8.86
N ILE A 547 27.01 12.07 -9.77
CA ILE A 547 25.63 12.51 -9.51
C ILE A 547 24.65 11.45 -10.00
N ILE A 548 23.83 10.93 -9.09
CA ILE A 548 22.67 10.09 -9.38
C ILE A 548 21.44 11.00 -9.41
N ALA A 549 20.73 11.00 -10.54
CA ALA A 549 19.50 11.75 -10.72
C ALA A 549 18.31 10.89 -10.27
N THR A 550 17.79 11.10 -9.05
CA THR A 550 16.53 10.52 -8.59
C THR A 550 15.49 11.60 -8.35
N GLY A 551 14.20 11.22 -8.44
CA GLY A 551 13.07 12.13 -8.26
C GLY A 551 12.39 12.53 -9.57
N GLY A 552 11.44 11.69 -10.04
CA GLY A 552 10.56 12.02 -11.16
C GLY A 552 11.03 11.63 -12.55
N LEU A 553 12.10 10.87 -12.71
CA LEU A 553 12.42 10.25 -14.01
C LEU A 553 11.35 9.22 -14.37
N ARG A 554 10.90 9.21 -15.63
CA ARG A 554 9.78 8.38 -16.10
C ARG A 554 10.21 7.31 -17.11
N ASN A 555 11.28 7.56 -17.89
CA ASN A 555 11.69 6.75 -19.02
C ASN A 555 13.18 6.95 -19.33
N GLY A 556 13.71 6.24 -20.35
CA GLY A 556 15.09 6.37 -20.78
C GLY A 556 15.43 7.73 -21.40
N LEU A 557 14.46 8.43 -21.99
CA LEU A 557 14.63 9.79 -22.47
C LEU A 557 14.89 10.77 -21.31
N ASP A 558 14.22 10.62 -20.16
CA ASP A 558 14.48 11.44 -18.98
C ASP A 558 15.88 11.16 -18.39
N ILE A 559 16.41 9.92 -18.53
CA ILE A 559 17.82 9.64 -18.19
C ILE A 559 18.77 10.46 -19.11
N ALA A 560 18.55 10.44 -20.42
CA ALA A 560 19.36 11.22 -21.37
C ALA A 560 19.30 12.73 -21.03
N LYS A 561 18.11 13.25 -20.71
CA LYS A 561 17.92 14.65 -20.26
C LYS A 561 18.71 14.93 -18.98
N ALA A 562 18.62 14.05 -17.97
CA ALA A 562 19.36 14.21 -16.72
C ALA A 562 20.87 14.22 -16.94
N ILE A 563 21.39 13.32 -17.80
CA ILE A 563 22.81 13.25 -18.14
C ILE A 563 23.23 14.52 -18.88
N SER A 564 22.44 15.00 -19.85
CA SER A 564 22.76 16.21 -20.60
C SER A 564 22.95 17.45 -19.70
N ILE A 565 22.26 17.53 -18.54
CA ILE A 565 22.42 18.62 -17.58
C ILE A 565 23.43 18.35 -16.45
N GLY A 566 24.14 17.20 -16.51
CA GLY A 566 25.29 16.94 -15.66
C GLY A 566 25.15 15.77 -14.69
N ALA A 567 24.09 14.98 -14.72
CA ALA A 567 24.03 13.72 -13.98
C ALA A 567 24.92 12.66 -14.64
N ASN A 568 25.33 11.64 -13.86
CA ASN A 568 26.05 10.47 -14.37
C ASN A 568 25.12 9.26 -14.49
N ILE A 569 24.15 9.13 -13.59
CA ILE A 569 23.26 7.97 -13.43
C ILE A 569 21.82 8.45 -13.30
N GLY A 570 20.86 7.75 -13.91
CA GLY A 570 19.43 7.92 -13.67
C GLY A 570 18.90 6.90 -12.67
N GLY A 571 18.14 7.33 -11.66
CA GLY A 571 17.61 6.46 -10.60
C GLY A 571 16.10 6.48 -10.50
N PHE A 572 15.50 5.32 -10.24
CA PHE A 572 14.05 5.13 -10.17
C PHE A 572 13.66 4.37 -8.90
N ALA A 573 12.72 4.91 -8.12
CA ALA A 573 12.13 4.22 -6.98
C ALA A 573 10.74 3.67 -7.33
N PHE A 574 9.75 4.55 -7.54
CA PHE A 574 8.36 4.16 -7.70
C PHE A 574 8.10 3.26 -8.93
N LYS A 575 8.77 3.52 -10.04
CA LYS A 575 8.66 2.69 -11.25
C LYS A 575 9.04 1.24 -10.95
N PHE A 576 10.16 1.01 -10.29
CA PHE A 576 10.62 -0.32 -9.92
C PHE A 576 9.81 -0.95 -8.77
N LEU A 577 9.32 -0.15 -7.82
CA LEU A 577 8.38 -0.65 -6.82
C LEU A 577 7.12 -1.22 -7.49
N LYS A 578 6.57 -0.52 -8.47
CA LYS A 578 5.36 -0.95 -9.19
C LYS A 578 5.56 -2.27 -9.95
N THR A 579 6.68 -2.41 -10.69
CA THR A 579 6.97 -3.64 -11.44
C THR A 579 7.30 -4.80 -10.51
N ALA A 580 8.11 -4.58 -9.47
CA ALA A 580 8.43 -5.60 -8.47
C ALA A 580 7.19 -6.06 -7.68
N TRP A 581 6.24 -5.16 -7.39
CA TRP A 581 4.97 -5.51 -6.78
C TRP A 581 4.10 -6.38 -7.69
N GLN A 582 4.08 -6.12 -9.00
CA GLN A 582 3.41 -6.99 -9.98
C GLN A 582 4.09 -8.37 -10.06
N ASP A 583 5.42 -8.40 -10.10
CA ASP A 583 6.20 -9.62 -10.11
C ASP A 583 5.98 -10.44 -8.82
N TYR A 584 5.95 -9.78 -7.66
CA TYR A 584 5.64 -10.41 -6.38
C TYR A 584 4.23 -11.07 -6.38
N LYS A 585 3.22 -10.35 -6.87
CA LYS A 585 1.85 -10.88 -6.94
C LYS A 585 1.71 -12.06 -7.91
N ASN A 586 2.48 -12.05 -8.99
CA ASN A 586 2.41 -13.06 -10.06
C ASN A 586 3.47 -14.15 -9.92
N ASN A 587 4.33 -14.08 -8.90
CA ASN A 587 5.47 -14.97 -8.67
C ASN A 587 6.39 -15.07 -9.91
N THR A 588 6.77 -13.92 -10.49
CA THR A 588 7.63 -13.77 -11.66
C THR A 588 8.77 -12.78 -11.41
N LEU A 589 9.68 -12.61 -12.40
CA LEU A 589 10.71 -11.57 -12.46
C LEU A 589 10.59 -10.74 -13.74
N SER A 590 9.65 -11.10 -14.61
CA SER A 590 9.63 -10.68 -16.01
C SER A 590 9.30 -9.20 -16.19
N ASN A 591 8.43 -8.62 -15.36
CA ASN A 591 8.02 -7.22 -15.50
C ASN A 591 9.18 -6.27 -15.14
N THR A 592 9.91 -6.55 -14.06
CA THR A 592 11.03 -5.72 -13.63
C THR A 592 12.20 -5.79 -14.61
N ILE A 593 12.55 -6.98 -15.12
CA ILE A 593 13.59 -7.16 -16.13
C ILE A 593 13.20 -6.46 -17.44
N LYS A 594 11.95 -6.62 -17.88
CA LYS A 594 11.43 -5.96 -19.09
C LYS A 594 11.52 -4.43 -18.97
N GLU A 595 11.20 -3.88 -17.81
CA GLU A 595 11.28 -2.43 -17.57
C GLU A 595 12.71 -1.93 -17.69
N ILE A 596 13.71 -2.63 -17.11
CA ILE A 596 15.12 -2.24 -17.24
C ILE A 596 15.54 -2.26 -18.71
N LYS A 597 15.19 -3.31 -19.46
CA LYS A 597 15.50 -3.42 -20.91
C LYS A 597 14.85 -2.29 -21.71
N THR A 598 13.61 -1.93 -21.38
CA THR A 598 12.91 -0.80 -22.01
C THR A 598 13.66 0.51 -21.76
N LEU A 599 14.05 0.80 -20.51
CA LEU A 599 14.82 2.00 -20.17
C LEU A 599 16.16 2.07 -20.91
N LYS A 600 16.87 0.95 -21.02
CA LYS A 600 18.12 0.88 -21.80
C LYS A 600 17.88 1.20 -23.28
N GLN A 601 16.83 0.61 -23.87
CA GLN A 601 16.52 0.83 -25.28
C GLN A 601 16.09 2.27 -25.56
N GLU A 602 15.28 2.87 -24.70
CA GLU A 602 14.86 4.28 -24.80
C GLU A 602 16.06 5.22 -24.67
N LEU A 603 17.00 4.95 -23.74
CA LEU A 603 18.23 5.72 -23.59
C LEU A 603 19.12 5.57 -24.83
N ARG A 604 19.34 4.36 -25.31
CA ARG A 604 20.12 4.08 -26.54
C ARG A 604 19.53 4.82 -27.73
N SER A 605 18.23 4.76 -27.92
CA SER A 605 17.52 5.49 -28.97
C SER A 605 17.69 7.01 -28.85
N SER A 606 17.68 7.52 -27.61
CA SER A 606 17.89 8.95 -27.36
C SER A 606 19.27 9.42 -27.78
N LEU A 607 20.34 8.65 -27.46
CA LEU A 607 21.70 8.95 -27.87
C LEU A 607 21.86 8.88 -29.40
N TRP A 608 21.30 7.85 -29.99
CA TRP A 608 21.33 7.68 -31.45
C TRP A 608 20.68 8.84 -32.20
N LEU A 609 19.50 9.27 -31.73
CA LEU A 609 18.78 10.43 -32.28
C LEU A 609 19.52 11.77 -32.09
N MET A 610 20.53 11.82 -31.23
CA MET A 610 21.39 12.99 -31.02
C MET A 610 22.75 12.87 -31.71
N ASN A 611 23.01 11.77 -32.45
CA ASN A 611 24.31 11.41 -32.99
C ASN A 611 25.43 11.38 -31.94
N ILE A 612 25.17 10.60 -30.87
CA ILE A 612 26.09 10.37 -29.75
C ILE A 612 26.27 8.85 -29.57
N ASP A 613 27.50 8.38 -29.54
CA ASP A 613 27.87 6.97 -29.47
C ASP A 613 28.06 6.42 -28.03
N ASN A 614 28.26 7.30 -27.04
CA ASN A 614 28.47 6.88 -25.65
C ASN A 614 27.99 7.92 -24.65
N ILE A 615 27.84 7.49 -23.39
CA ILE A 615 27.30 8.29 -22.29
C ILE A 615 28.19 9.50 -21.95
N ASP A 616 29.52 9.33 -21.97
CA ASP A 616 30.46 10.38 -21.55
C ASP A 616 30.36 11.65 -22.40
N LYS A 617 30.08 11.50 -23.70
CA LYS A 617 29.88 12.61 -24.64
C LYS A 617 28.62 13.42 -24.38
N LEU A 618 27.66 12.88 -23.61
CA LEU A 618 26.43 13.56 -23.27
C LEU A 618 26.52 14.31 -21.94
N ILE A 619 27.39 13.88 -20.99
CA ILE A 619 27.42 14.44 -19.63
C ILE A 619 27.68 15.95 -19.65
N GLY A 620 26.66 16.72 -19.22
CA GLY A 620 26.76 18.19 -19.14
C GLY A 620 26.96 18.89 -20.49
N ASN A 621 26.56 18.26 -21.58
CA ASN A 621 26.78 18.78 -22.94
C ASN A 621 25.70 19.82 -23.31
N ASP A 622 26.05 21.11 -23.21
CA ASP A 622 25.16 22.24 -23.50
C ASP A 622 24.75 22.32 -24.96
N ASP A 623 25.60 21.85 -25.89
CA ASP A 623 25.35 21.89 -27.34
C ASP A 623 24.29 20.86 -27.77
N LYS A 624 23.90 19.96 -26.91
CA LYS A 624 22.95 18.88 -27.21
C LYS A 624 21.56 19.09 -26.59
N ARG A 625 21.32 20.24 -25.91
CA ARG A 625 20.04 20.53 -25.26
C ARG A 625 19.62 21.98 -25.33
N VAL A 626 18.32 22.21 -25.13
CA VAL A 626 17.73 23.53 -24.87
C VAL A 626 16.93 23.45 -23.59
N LEU A 627 17.11 24.43 -22.70
CA LEU A 627 16.35 24.57 -21.47
C LEU A 627 15.26 25.61 -21.65
N LEU A 628 14.03 25.31 -21.32
CA LEU A 628 12.84 26.10 -21.57
C LEU A 628 12.03 26.33 -20.28
N GLY A 629 10.95 27.06 -20.43
CA GLY A 629 9.89 27.16 -19.44
C GLY A 629 10.35 27.62 -18.04
N LYS A 630 9.77 26.97 -17.02
CA LYS A 630 10.06 27.29 -15.61
C LYS A 630 11.45 26.82 -15.18
N LEU A 631 11.99 25.77 -15.79
CA LEU A 631 13.35 25.32 -15.49
C LEU A 631 14.37 26.42 -15.84
N TYR A 632 14.23 27.03 -17.02
CA TYR A 632 15.10 28.15 -17.41
C TYR A 632 15.03 29.32 -16.45
N GLN A 633 13.81 29.64 -15.95
CA GLN A 633 13.64 30.69 -14.94
C GLN A 633 14.33 30.34 -13.61
N TRP A 634 14.25 29.10 -13.14
CA TRP A 634 14.88 28.64 -11.90
C TRP A 634 16.40 28.78 -11.89
N ILE A 635 17.06 28.53 -13.03
CA ILE A 635 18.53 28.50 -13.10
C ILE A 635 19.17 29.83 -13.45
N ASN A 636 18.38 30.83 -13.90
CA ASN A 636 18.85 32.19 -14.24
C ASN A 636 18.41 33.27 -13.22
N GLN A 637 17.84 32.83 -12.09
CA GLN A 637 17.67 33.67 -10.90
C GLN A 637 18.91 33.59 -10.01
#